data_27271de0ddefe18f8fe1a84b65e91b4b
#
_entry.id   27271de0ddefe18f8fe1a84b65e91b4b
#
_cell.length_a   1.000
_cell.length_b   1.000
_cell.length_c   1.000
_cell.angle_alpha   90.00
_cell.angle_beta   90.00
_cell.angle_gamma   90.00
#
_symmetry.space_group_name_H-M   'P 1'
#
loop_
_entity.id
_entity.type
_entity.pdbx_description
1 polymer ?
#
loop_
_entity_poly.entity_id
_entity_poly.type
_entity_poly.pdbx_seq_one_letter_code
_entity_poly.pdbx_strand_id
1 'polypeptide(L)'
;MRLVAHLTLVGATIGAGLMAGLFAAFAYAVMPALRGADDRTFVDAMQRINVTIVNGWFLLAFLGTPLLAALAVVLAWRGTARPTLPWIIAGLVLYLVAVGITVAVNVPLNDALAAAGPADRLGDPGAVRARFEATWVTGNVIRALASTGGFAAFSWALVLTGRAAD
;
A
#
# COMPACT_ATOMS: atom_id res chain seq x y z
N MET A 1 -1.53 28.65 -7.93
CA MET A 1 -1.97 27.33 -8.49
C MET A 1 -0.79 26.39 -8.71
N ARG A 2 0.35 26.79 -9.33
CA ARG A 2 1.51 25.91 -9.56
C ARG A 2 2.10 25.30 -8.27
N LEU A 3 2.29 26.11 -7.22
CA LEU A 3 2.82 25.61 -5.93
C LEU A 3 1.91 24.56 -5.30
N VAL A 4 0.59 24.78 -5.29
CA VAL A 4 -0.38 23.82 -4.74
C VAL A 4 -0.32 22.50 -5.50
N ALA A 5 -0.30 22.53 -6.83
CA ALA A 5 -0.18 21.32 -7.67
C ALA A 5 1.13 20.55 -7.37
N HIS A 6 2.23 21.27 -7.23
CA HIS A 6 3.52 20.67 -6.88
C HIS A 6 3.51 20.03 -5.50
N LEU A 7 3.06 20.75 -4.47
CA LEU A 7 2.96 20.22 -3.09
C LEU A 7 2.02 19.01 -3.00
N THR A 8 0.91 19.05 -3.73
CA THR A 8 -0.04 17.92 -3.80
C THR A 8 0.62 16.67 -4.40
N LEU A 9 1.36 16.84 -5.50
CA LEU A 9 2.07 15.72 -6.13
C LEU A 9 3.22 15.20 -5.25
N VAL A 10 3.95 16.08 -4.59
CA VAL A 10 4.98 15.70 -3.58
C VAL A 10 4.35 14.87 -2.46
N GLY A 11 3.23 15.32 -1.91
CA GLY A 11 2.52 14.59 -0.86
C GLY A 11 2.06 13.19 -1.33
N ALA A 12 1.48 13.09 -2.54
CA ALA A 12 1.10 11.81 -3.14
C ALA A 12 2.33 10.88 -3.34
N THR A 13 3.47 11.46 -3.79
CA THR A 13 4.70 10.70 -3.99
C THR A 13 5.24 10.16 -2.66
N ILE A 14 5.29 10.98 -1.63
CA ILE A 14 5.74 10.55 -0.28
C ILE A 14 4.85 9.43 0.25
N GLY A 15 3.53 9.62 0.19
CA GLY A 15 2.58 8.61 0.67
C GLY A 15 2.70 7.28 -0.09
N ALA A 16 2.84 7.33 -1.43
CA ALA A 16 3.05 6.12 -2.24
C ALA A 16 4.38 5.43 -1.89
N GLY A 17 5.46 6.18 -1.67
CA GLY A 17 6.75 5.64 -1.26
C GLY A 17 6.71 4.97 0.11
N LEU A 18 6.01 5.56 1.09
CA LEU A 18 5.81 4.96 2.41
C LEU A 18 5.04 3.64 2.32
N MET A 19 3.97 3.57 1.53
CA MET A 19 3.20 2.34 1.34
C MET A 19 3.98 1.29 0.54
N ALA A 20 4.70 1.69 -0.50
CA ALA A 20 5.58 0.80 -1.26
C ALA A 20 6.64 0.16 -0.34
N GLY A 21 7.31 0.97 0.48
CA GLY A 21 8.29 0.50 1.46
C GLY A 21 7.70 -0.44 2.50
N LEU A 22 6.54 -0.12 3.04
CA LEU A 22 5.84 -0.95 4.01
C LEU A 22 5.48 -2.33 3.43
N PHE A 23 4.80 -2.37 2.27
CA PHE A 23 4.40 -3.64 1.65
C PHE A 23 5.61 -4.45 1.17
N ALA A 24 6.67 -3.79 0.67
CA ALA A 24 7.91 -4.43 0.32
C ALA A 24 8.59 -5.05 1.55
N ALA A 25 8.69 -4.33 2.67
CA ALA A 25 9.26 -4.86 3.92
C ALA A 25 8.53 -6.12 4.40
N PHE A 26 7.19 -6.15 4.28
CA PHE A 26 6.44 -7.38 4.54
C PHE A 26 6.80 -8.51 3.59
N ALA A 27 7.00 -8.22 2.29
CA ALA A 27 7.28 -9.24 1.29
C ALA A 27 8.68 -9.87 1.47
N TYR A 28 9.73 -9.06 1.73
CA TYR A 28 11.10 -9.57 1.75
C TYR A 28 11.68 -9.79 3.16
N ALA A 29 11.05 -9.25 4.21
CA ALA A 29 11.59 -9.38 5.58
C ALA A 29 10.59 -10.02 6.54
N VAL A 30 9.39 -9.43 6.74
CA VAL A 30 8.46 -9.87 7.78
C VAL A 30 7.92 -11.27 7.50
N MET A 31 7.35 -11.51 6.32
CA MET A 31 6.75 -12.81 6.00
C MET A 31 7.80 -13.93 5.87
N PRO A 32 8.99 -13.71 5.27
CA PRO A 32 10.07 -14.69 5.33
C PRO A 32 10.54 -15.04 6.74
N ALA A 33 10.63 -14.05 7.65
CA ALA A 33 10.99 -14.30 9.04
C ALA A 33 9.91 -15.14 9.77
N LEU A 34 8.64 -14.78 9.59
CA LEU A 34 7.51 -15.51 10.18
C LEU A 34 7.32 -16.91 9.60
N ARG A 35 7.77 -17.16 8.36
CA ARG A 35 7.69 -18.50 7.76
C ARG A 35 8.48 -19.54 8.57
N GLY A 36 9.57 -19.16 9.22
CA GLY A 36 10.36 -20.02 10.10
C GLY A 36 9.78 -20.24 11.49
N ALA A 37 8.74 -19.51 11.88
CA ALA A 37 8.08 -19.67 13.16
C ALA A 37 7.11 -20.85 13.15
N ASP A 38 6.81 -21.40 14.35
CA ASP A 38 5.70 -22.34 14.49
C ASP A 38 4.34 -21.69 14.16
N ASP A 39 3.34 -22.50 13.85
CA ASP A 39 2.06 -22.01 13.35
C ASP A 39 1.32 -21.12 14.35
N ARG A 40 1.42 -21.41 15.65
CA ARG A 40 0.80 -20.62 16.71
C ARG A 40 1.44 -19.24 16.83
N THR A 41 2.76 -19.18 16.83
CA THR A 41 3.53 -17.94 16.82
C THR A 41 3.25 -17.11 15.57
N PHE A 42 3.15 -17.75 14.40
CA PHE A 42 2.76 -17.08 13.16
C PHE A 42 1.39 -16.42 13.27
N VAL A 43 0.38 -17.17 13.73
CA VAL A 43 -0.99 -16.65 13.86
C VAL A 43 -1.06 -15.49 14.85
N ASP A 44 -0.47 -15.66 16.06
CA ASP A 44 -0.45 -14.60 17.10
C ASP A 44 0.22 -13.31 16.57
N ALA A 45 1.39 -13.46 15.95
CA ALA A 45 2.11 -12.31 15.40
C ALA A 45 1.29 -11.57 14.33
N MET A 46 0.69 -12.30 13.38
CA MET A 46 -0.10 -11.69 12.32
C MET A 46 -1.39 -11.05 12.85
N GLN A 47 -2.06 -11.66 13.83
CA GLN A 47 -3.23 -11.04 14.49
C GLN A 47 -2.85 -9.71 15.13
N ARG A 48 -1.75 -9.66 15.90
CA ARG A 48 -1.26 -8.43 16.55
C ARG A 48 -0.85 -7.37 15.54
N ILE A 49 -0.12 -7.75 14.50
CA ILE A 49 0.30 -6.85 13.43
C ILE A 49 -0.93 -6.22 12.75
N ASN A 50 -1.93 -7.03 12.40
CA ASN A 50 -3.13 -6.57 11.71
C ASN A 50 -3.93 -5.55 12.51
N VAL A 51 -3.96 -5.68 13.83
CA VAL A 51 -4.58 -4.69 14.72
C VAL A 51 -3.73 -3.42 14.84
N THR A 52 -2.42 -3.59 15.06
CA THR A 52 -1.52 -2.46 15.37
C THR A 52 -1.27 -1.58 14.14
N ILE A 53 -1.22 -2.17 12.94
CA ILE A 53 -0.93 -1.45 11.72
C ILE A 53 -2.06 -0.48 11.31
N VAL A 54 -3.30 -0.75 11.69
CA VAL A 54 -4.46 0.10 11.40
C VAL A 54 -4.49 1.26 12.40
N ASN A 55 -3.53 2.16 12.28
CA ASN A 55 -3.41 3.38 13.07
C ASN A 55 -3.54 4.64 12.21
N GLY A 56 -3.60 5.81 12.84
CA GLY A 56 -3.81 7.09 12.14
C GLY A 56 -2.74 7.40 11.10
N TRP A 57 -1.47 7.06 11.33
CA TRP A 57 -0.38 7.28 10.38
C TRP A 57 -0.51 6.42 9.13
N PHE A 58 -0.85 5.14 9.32
CA PHE A 58 -1.12 4.24 8.20
C PHE A 58 -2.32 4.72 7.38
N LEU A 59 -3.43 5.04 8.05
CA LEU A 59 -4.66 5.49 7.37
C LEU A 59 -4.44 6.80 6.61
N LEU A 60 -3.69 7.73 7.21
CA LEU A 60 -3.32 8.99 6.55
C LEU A 60 -2.52 8.74 5.27
N ALA A 61 -1.49 7.90 5.33
CA ALA A 61 -0.69 7.59 4.15
C ALA A 61 -1.48 6.76 3.13
N PHE A 62 -2.22 5.74 3.59
CA PHE A 62 -2.93 4.81 2.71
C PHE A 62 -4.10 5.46 1.97
N LEU A 63 -4.95 6.22 2.68
CA LEU A 63 -6.13 6.89 2.09
C LEU A 63 -5.80 8.29 1.58
N GLY A 64 -4.88 9.01 2.20
CA GLY A 64 -4.47 10.34 1.78
C GLY A 64 -3.78 10.35 0.42
N THR A 65 -2.98 9.33 0.13
CA THR A 65 -2.26 9.22 -1.16
C THR A 65 -3.19 9.28 -2.38
N PRO A 66 -4.22 8.44 -2.52
CA PRO A 66 -5.09 8.48 -3.69
C PRO A 66 -5.91 9.78 -3.76
N LEU A 67 -6.26 10.39 -2.64
CA LEU A 67 -6.94 11.68 -2.62
C LEU A 67 -6.03 12.80 -3.13
N LEU A 68 -4.78 12.84 -2.67
CA LEU A 68 -3.78 13.80 -3.18
C LEU A 68 -3.47 13.55 -4.66
N ALA A 69 -3.34 12.30 -5.08
CA ALA A 69 -3.10 11.95 -6.47
C ALA A 69 -4.28 12.36 -7.37
N ALA A 70 -5.53 12.14 -6.95
CA ALA A 70 -6.70 12.58 -7.68
C ALA A 70 -6.76 14.12 -7.79
N LEU A 71 -6.44 14.83 -6.72
CA LEU A 71 -6.33 16.29 -6.74
C LEU A 71 -5.21 16.73 -7.68
N ALA A 72 -4.05 16.07 -7.68
CA ALA A 72 -2.95 16.36 -8.59
C ALA A 72 -3.37 16.18 -10.07
N VAL A 73 -4.15 15.13 -10.40
CA VAL A 73 -4.74 14.94 -11.73
C VAL A 73 -5.59 16.15 -12.13
N VAL A 74 -6.51 16.58 -11.26
CA VAL A 74 -7.40 17.73 -11.55
C VAL A 74 -6.59 19.02 -11.76
N LEU A 75 -5.59 19.26 -10.93
CA LEU A 75 -4.75 20.46 -11.02
C LEU A 75 -3.86 20.45 -12.27
N ALA A 76 -3.30 19.29 -12.66
CA ALA A 76 -2.53 19.13 -13.87
C ALA A 76 -3.40 19.30 -15.14
N TRP A 77 -4.63 18.77 -15.12
CA TRP A 77 -5.58 18.91 -16.22
C TRP A 77 -5.94 20.38 -16.50
N ARG A 78 -6.21 21.14 -15.44
CA ARG A 78 -6.62 22.56 -15.52
C ARG A 78 -5.46 23.52 -15.72
N GLY A 79 -4.21 23.07 -15.51
CA GLY A 79 -3.01 23.91 -15.53
C GLY A 79 -2.15 23.70 -16.75
N THR A 80 -0.92 24.23 -16.67
CA THR A 80 0.12 24.12 -17.72
C THR A 80 0.90 22.80 -17.63
N ALA A 81 0.69 21.98 -16.59
CA ALA A 81 1.42 20.73 -16.35
C ALA A 81 0.83 19.51 -17.09
N ARG A 82 0.14 19.72 -18.21
CA ARG A 82 -0.46 18.63 -19.03
C ARG A 82 0.52 17.52 -19.43
N PRO A 83 1.80 17.78 -19.72
CA PRO A 83 2.75 16.71 -20.04
C PRO A 83 2.98 15.69 -18.90
N THR A 84 2.73 16.08 -17.64
CA THR A 84 2.87 15.20 -16.49
C THR A 84 1.63 14.33 -16.23
N LEU A 85 0.48 14.71 -16.81
CA LEU A 85 -0.82 14.10 -16.54
C LEU A 85 -0.86 12.57 -16.76
N PRO A 86 -0.30 12.01 -17.85
CA PRO A 86 -0.31 10.55 -18.05
C PRO A 86 0.40 9.80 -16.92
N TRP A 87 1.48 10.36 -16.39
CA TRP A 87 2.25 9.75 -15.31
C TRP A 87 1.51 9.83 -13.96
N ILE A 88 0.83 10.96 -13.70
CA ILE A 88 0.02 11.10 -12.48
C ILE A 88 -1.17 10.13 -12.53
N ILE A 89 -1.83 9.99 -13.68
CA ILE A 89 -2.92 9.03 -13.86
C ILE A 89 -2.41 7.60 -13.71
N ALA A 90 -1.29 7.24 -14.35
CA ALA A 90 -0.69 5.91 -14.21
C ALA A 90 -0.36 5.59 -12.74
N GLY A 91 0.25 6.55 -12.04
CA GLY A 91 0.55 6.41 -10.61
C GLY A 91 -0.71 6.21 -9.75
N LEU A 92 -1.77 6.98 -10.01
CA LEU A 92 -3.05 6.84 -9.32
C LEU A 92 -3.69 5.47 -9.60
N VAL A 93 -3.73 5.04 -10.86
CA VAL A 93 -4.31 3.73 -11.23
C VAL A 93 -3.57 2.59 -10.55
N LEU A 94 -2.23 2.59 -10.60
CA LEU A 94 -1.41 1.58 -9.94
C LEU A 94 -1.63 1.58 -8.41
N TYR A 95 -1.73 2.74 -7.79
CA TYR A 95 -2.01 2.84 -6.37
C TYR A 95 -3.43 2.34 -6.03
N LEU A 96 -4.43 2.63 -6.85
CA LEU A 96 -5.79 2.12 -6.69
C LEU A 96 -5.87 0.59 -6.85
N VAL A 97 -5.01 -0.01 -7.68
CA VAL A 97 -4.84 -1.48 -7.71
C VAL A 97 -4.39 -1.99 -6.34
N ALA A 98 -3.41 -1.36 -5.70
CA ALA A 98 -2.97 -1.75 -4.36
C ALA A 98 -4.10 -1.60 -3.32
N VAL A 99 -4.89 -0.53 -3.39
CA VAL A 99 -6.09 -0.34 -2.55
C VAL A 99 -7.12 -1.44 -2.81
N GLY A 100 -7.43 -1.72 -4.07
CA GLY A 100 -8.38 -2.77 -4.46
C GLY A 100 -7.98 -4.16 -3.94
N ILE A 101 -6.71 -4.55 -4.08
CA ILE A 101 -6.19 -5.80 -3.53
C ILE A 101 -6.27 -5.81 -2.00
N THR A 102 -6.01 -4.68 -1.34
CA THR A 102 -6.16 -4.58 0.12
C THR A 102 -7.58 -4.91 0.54
N VAL A 103 -8.57 -4.25 -0.07
CA VAL A 103 -9.99 -4.39 0.29
C VAL A 103 -10.55 -5.77 -0.11
N ALA A 104 -10.16 -6.27 -1.27
CA ALA A 104 -10.75 -7.51 -1.82
C ALA A 104 -10.07 -8.80 -1.31
N VAL A 105 -8.80 -8.72 -0.89
CA VAL A 105 -8.01 -9.92 -0.54
C VAL A 105 -7.47 -9.83 0.88
N ASN A 106 -6.64 -8.83 1.20
CA ASN A 106 -5.91 -8.83 2.47
C ASN A 106 -6.80 -8.54 3.68
N VAL A 107 -7.75 -7.60 3.58
CA VAL A 107 -8.69 -7.30 4.68
C VAL A 107 -9.59 -8.50 4.99
N PRO A 108 -10.27 -9.16 4.04
CA PRO A 108 -11.06 -10.36 4.34
C PRO A 108 -10.25 -11.50 4.97
N LEU A 109 -9.00 -11.68 4.54
CA LEU A 109 -8.11 -12.67 5.15
C LEU A 109 -7.72 -12.28 6.59
N ASN A 110 -7.44 -11.01 6.85
CA ASN A 110 -7.17 -10.50 8.20
C ASN A 110 -8.39 -10.70 9.12
N ASP A 111 -9.59 -10.43 8.62
CA ASP A 111 -10.84 -10.61 9.36
C ASP A 111 -11.08 -12.10 9.67
N ALA A 112 -10.86 -12.98 8.69
CA ALA A 112 -10.94 -14.42 8.89
C ALA A 112 -9.90 -14.94 9.91
N LEU A 113 -8.69 -14.39 9.89
CA LEU A 113 -7.64 -14.72 10.85
C LEU A 113 -8.02 -14.26 12.27
N ALA A 114 -8.62 -13.08 12.39
CA ALA A 114 -9.11 -12.57 13.68
C ALA A 114 -10.31 -13.38 14.21
N ALA A 115 -11.24 -13.75 13.33
CA ALA A 115 -12.42 -14.55 13.65
C ALA A 115 -12.09 -15.99 14.08
N ALA A 116 -10.89 -16.50 13.78
CA ALA A 116 -10.44 -17.82 14.26
C ALA A 116 -10.28 -17.88 15.80
N GLY A 117 -10.20 -16.73 16.46
CA GLY A 117 -10.02 -16.60 17.90
C GLY A 117 -8.55 -16.52 18.34
N PRO A 118 -8.30 -16.39 19.65
CA PRO A 118 -6.96 -16.22 20.20
C PRO A 118 -6.05 -17.39 19.85
N ALA A 119 -4.82 -17.11 19.42
CA ALA A 119 -3.86 -18.11 18.95
C ALA A 119 -3.56 -19.21 20.00
N ASP A 120 -3.55 -18.87 21.30
CA ASP A 120 -3.33 -19.79 22.41
C ASP A 120 -4.46 -20.82 22.60
N ARG A 121 -5.66 -20.53 22.09
CA ARG A 121 -6.87 -21.37 22.20
C ARG A 121 -7.23 -22.13 20.94
N LEU A 122 -6.47 -21.96 19.87
CA LEU A 122 -6.72 -22.67 18.61
C LEU A 122 -6.41 -24.16 18.74
N GLY A 123 -7.36 -24.99 18.33
CA GLY A 123 -7.17 -26.44 18.26
C GLY A 123 -6.21 -26.86 17.14
N ASP A 124 -6.25 -26.15 15.99
CA ASP A 124 -5.39 -26.39 14.84
C ASP A 124 -4.89 -25.05 14.23
N PRO A 125 -3.82 -24.48 14.78
CA PRO A 125 -3.19 -23.28 14.22
C PRO A 125 -2.65 -23.48 12.80
N GLY A 126 -2.20 -24.70 12.47
CA GLY A 126 -1.68 -25.00 11.13
C GLY A 126 -2.74 -24.87 10.04
N ALA A 127 -3.94 -25.36 10.30
CA ALA A 127 -5.05 -25.18 9.34
C ALA A 127 -5.46 -23.71 9.19
N VAL A 128 -5.39 -22.91 10.26
CA VAL A 128 -5.66 -21.47 10.20
C VAL A 128 -4.60 -20.75 9.36
N ARG A 129 -3.32 -21.03 9.61
CA ARG A 129 -2.19 -20.50 8.85
C ARG A 129 -2.26 -20.85 7.38
N ALA A 130 -2.52 -22.12 7.06
CA ALA A 130 -2.58 -22.63 5.69
C ALA A 130 -3.64 -21.89 4.83
N ARG A 131 -4.77 -21.53 5.43
CA ARG A 131 -5.84 -20.76 4.74
C ARG A 131 -5.48 -19.29 4.53
N PHE A 132 -4.56 -18.76 5.30
CA PHE A 132 -4.19 -17.35 5.33
C PHE A 132 -2.92 -17.05 4.51
N GLU A 133 -1.81 -17.73 4.79
CA GLU A 133 -0.45 -17.29 4.46
C GLU A 133 -0.23 -17.09 2.96
N ALA A 134 -0.46 -18.10 2.14
CA ALA A 134 -0.10 -18.07 0.73
C ALA A 134 -0.85 -16.96 -0.04
N THR A 135 -2.17 -16.88 0.17
CA THR A 135 -3.02 -15.89 -0.51
C THR A 135 -2.72 -14.47 -0.02
N TRP A 136 -2.52 -14.30 1.29
CA TRP A 136 -2.16 -13.00 1.87
C TRP A 136 -0.82 -12.50 1.34
N VAL A 137 0.20 -13.37 1.30
CA VAL A 137 1.54 -13.03 0.77
C VAL A 137 1.46 -12.64 -0.69
N THR A 138 0.72 -13.39 -1.51
CA THR A 138 0.52 -13.06 -2.93
C THR A 138 -0.13 -11.68 -3.09
N GLY A 139 -1.21 -11.42 -2.36
CA GLY A 139 -1.85 -10.10 -2.34
C GLY A 139 -0.88 -9.00 -1.91
N ASN A 140 -0.08 -9.25 -0.89
CA ASN A 140 0.92 -8.29 -0.42
C ASN A 140 2.02 -7.99 -1.47
N VAL A 141 2.50 -9.00 -2.18
CA VAL A 141 3.48 -8.80 -3.27
C VAL A 141 2.89 -7.95 -4.39
N ILE A 142 1.64 -8.21 -4.79
CA ILE A 142 0.95 -7.39 -5.81
C ILE A 142 0.84 -5.93 -5.32
N ARG A 143 0.47 -5.71 -4.06
CA ARG A 143 0.41 -4.36 -3.47
C ARG A 143 1.77 -3.68 -3.47
N ALA A 144 2.84 -4.39 -3.11
CA ALA A 144 4.20 -3.87 -3.11
C ALA A 144 4.62 -3.42 -4.52
N LEU A 145 4.41 -4.26 -5.53
CA LEU A 145 4.74 -3.95 -6.92
C LEU A 145 3.91 -2.78 -7.46
N ALA A 146 2.60 -2.80 -7.24
CA ALA A 146 1.70 -1.75 -7.69
C ALA A 146 2.02 -0.40 -7.02
N SER A 147 2.24 -0.38 -5.69
CA SER A 147 2.62 0.85 -4.97
C SER A 147 3.99 1.37 -5.41
N THR A 148 4.97 0.49 -5.65
CA THR A 148 6.29 0.87 -6.16
C THR A 148 6.20 1.46 -7.57
N GLY A 149 5.41 0.86 -8.46
CA GLY A 149 5.13 1.43 -9.78
C GLY A 149 4.43 2.79 -9.70
N GLY A 150 3.47 2.93 -8.78
CA GLY A 150 2.79 4.20 -8.51
C GLY A 150 3.76 5.28 -8.01
N PHE A 151 4.62 4.94 -7.07
CA PHE A 151 5.68 5.82 -6.57
C PHE A 151 6.64 6.26 -7.68
N ALA A 152 7.09 5.32 -8.52
CA ALA A 152 7.98 5.62 -9.66
C ALA A 152 7.30 6.57 -10.68
N ALA A 153 6.02 6.34 -11.00
CA ALA A 153 5.26 7.19 -11.90
C ALA A 153 5.08 8.62 -11.36
N PHE A 154 4.75 8.78 -10.07
CA PHE A 154 4.66 10.10 -9.43
C PHE A 154 6.02 10.80 -9.36
N SER A 155 7.10 10.07 -9.05
CA SER A 155 8.46 10.60 -9.03
C SER A 155 8.87 11.11 -10.40
N TRP A 156 8.54 10.38 -11.47
CA TRP A 156 8.80 10.82 -12.83
C TRP A 156 8.00 12.06 -13.20
N ALA A 157 6.74 12.13 -12.80
CA ALA A 157 5.92 13.34 -12.97
C ALA A 157 6.54 14.57 -12.31
N LEU A 158 7.13 14.41 -11.10
CA LEU A 158 7.86 15.49 -10.42
C LEU A 158 9.09 15.97 -11.21
N VAL A 159 9.88 15.03 -11.77
CA VAL A 159 11.03 15.35 -12.63
C VAL A 159 10.61 16.16 -13.83
N LEU A 160 9.51 15.77 -14.51
CA LEU A 160 8.98 16.49 -15.67
C LEU A 160 8.46 17.88 -15.27
N THR A 161 7.88 18.03 -14.08
CA THR A 161 7.43 19.33 -13.59
C THR A 161 8.60 20.28 -13.35
N GLY A 162 9.73 19.79 -12.81
CA GLY A 162 10.95 20.58 -12.63
C GLY A 162 11.52 21.08 -13.95
N ARG A 163 11.65 20.18 -14.95
CA ARG A 163 12.19 20.52 -16.29
C ARG A 163 11.35 21.54 -17.07
N ALA A 164 10.09 21.68 -16.77
CA ALA A 164 9.20 22.66 -17.41
C ALA A 164 9.23 24.04 -16.72
N ALA A 165 9.97 24.18 -15.62
CA ALA A 165 10.14 25.42 -14.87
C ALA A 165 11.42 26.17 -15.26
N ASP A 166 12.37 25.45 -15.86
CA ASP A 166 13.59 25.98 -16.49
C ASP A 166 13.31 26.45 -17.92
#